data_030b413e3066b1bd307d00f1625b9c48
#
_entry.id   030b413e3066b1bd307d00f1625b9c48
#
_cell.length_a   1.000
_cell.length_b   1.000
_cell.length_c   1.000
_cell.angle_alpha   90.00
_cell.angle_beta   90.00
_cell.angle_gamma   90.00
#
_symmetry.space_group_name_H-M   'P 1'
#
loop_
_entity.id
_entity.type
_entity.pdbx_description
1 polymer ?
#
loop_
_entity_poly.entity_id
_entity_poly.type
_entity_poly.pdbx_seq_one_letter_code
_entity_poly.pdbx_strand_id
1 'polypeptide(L)'
;IKRNGEEVHFDRAKIVNAITKANGNVERIHQMNPYQIEAIADTIAEQVQEMPHAVNVEDIQDMVETSIMEMRGYEVAQKYVRYRYRRELKRKSNTTDNGILALLDHINEEVNQENSNKNPVINSTQRDYMAGEVSKDLSKRVLLPEEIVRAHEEGIIHFHDTDYFAQKEHNCDLINL
;
A
#
# COMPACT_ATOMS: atom_id res chain seq x y z
N ILE A 1 3.76 9.74 -12.00
CA ILE A 1 4.39 9.77 -10.66
C ILE A 1 4.23 8.37 -10.05
N LYS A 2 5.30 7.78 -9.52
CA LYS A 2 5.26 6.57 -8.72
C LYS A 2 4.66 6.84 -7.33
N ARG A 3 4.27 5.77 -6.61
CA ARG A 3 3.75 5.87 -5.22
C ARG A 3 4.71 6.48 -4.20
N ASN A 4 6.01 6.42 -4.46
CA ASN A 4 7.05 7.04 -3.64
C ASN A 4 7.33 8.52 -4.01
N GLY A 5 6.49 9.12 -4.84
CA GLY A 5 6.63 10.50 -5.32
C GLY A 5 7.63 10.69 -6.46
N GLU A 6 8.36 9.66 -6.86
CA GLU A 6 9.34 9.76 -7.94
C GLU A 6 8.66 9.92 -9.31
N GLU A 7 9.04 10.92 -10.06
CA GLU A 7 8.62 11.10 -11.44
C GLU A 7 9.45 10.21 -12.38
N VAL A 8 8.76 9.41 -13.18
CA VAL A 8 9.39 8.52 -14.16
C VAL A 8 8.66 8.61 -15.48
N HIS A 9 9.36 8.30 -16.56
CA HIS A 9 8.74 8.19 -17.88
C HIS A 9 7.62 7.14 -17.87
N PHE A 10 6.53 7.49 -18.55
CA PHE A 10 5.43 6.58 -18.79
C PHE A 10 5.91 5.37 -19.61
N ASP A 11 5.53 4.18 -19.18
CA ASP A 11 5.93 2.93 -19.81
C ASP A 11 4.67 2.13 -20.18
N ARG A 12 4.27 2.25 -21.44
CA ARG A 12 3.11 1.55 -22.03
C ARG A 12 3.19 0.03 -21.85
N ALA A 13 4.39 -0.55 -21.93
CA ALA A 13 4.58 -2.00 -21.84
C ALA A 13 4.14 -2.54 -20.46
N LYS A 14 4.20 -1.74 -19.41
CA LYS A 14 3.71 -2.12 -18.08
C LYS A 14 2.20 -2.33 -18.05
N ILE A 15 1.45 -1.52 -18.81
CA ILE A 15 -0.01 -1.66 -18.92
C ILE A 15 -0.33 -2.95 -19.67
N VAL A 16 0.26 -3.17 -20.83
CA VAL A 16 0.08 -4.40 -21.63
C VAL A 16 0.37 -5.63 -20.76
N ASN A 17 1.50 -5.65 -20.07
CA ASN A 17 1.90 -6.76 -19.21
C ASN A 17 0.93 -6.99 -18.04
N ALA A 18 0.41 -5.92 -17.44
CA ALA A 18 -0.52 -6.03 -16.32
C ALA A 18 -1.88 -6.61 -16.75
N ILE A 19 -2.42 -6.11 -17.87
CA ILE A 19 -3.67 -6.62 -18.45
C ILE A 19 -3.49 -8.07 -18.94
N THR A 20 -2.40 -8.39 -19.61
CA THR A 20 -2.09 -9.76 -20.09
C THR A 20 -2.03 -10.75 -18.93
N LYS A 21 -1.42 -10.38 -17.81
CA LYS A 21 -1.39 -11.23 -16.61
C LYS A 21 -2.77 -11.45 -16.01
N ALA A 22 -3.60 -10.42 -15.98
CA ALA A 22 -4.99 -10.54 -15.51
C ALA A 22 -5.79 -11.44 -16.46
N ASN A 23 -5.65 -11.23 -17.78
CA ASN A 23 -6.29 -11.98 -18.84
C ASN A 23 -5.95 -13.48 -18.82
N GLY A 24 -4.69 -13.84 -18.55
CA GLY A 24 -4.24 -15.22 -18.42
C GLY A 24 -4.86 -15.98 -17.22
N ASN A 25 -5.48 -15.28 -16.27
CA ASN A 25 -6.18 -15.87 -15.12
C ASN A 25 -7.71 -15.97 -15.33
N VAL A 26 -8.18 -15.77 -16.55
CA VAL A 26 -9.59 -15.84 -16.95
C VAL A 26 -9.78 -17.02 -17.89
N GLU A 27 -10.94 -17.65 -17.87
CA GLU A 27 -11.29 -18.73 -18.80
C GLU A 27 -11.22 -18.24 -20.25
N ARG A 28 -10.77 -19.10 -21.15
CA ARG A 28 -10.48 -18.75 -22.55
C ARG A 28 -11.63 -18.05 -23.27
N ILE A 29 -12.84 -18.42 -22.97
CA ILE A 29 -14.06 -17.85 -23.59
C ILE A 29 -14.29 -16.38 -23.21
N HIS A 30 -13.77 -15.95 -22.06
CA HIS A 30 -13.91 -14.59 -21.52
C HIS A 30 -12.62 -13.78 -21.61
N GLN A 31 -11.58 -14.35 -22.23
CA GLN A 31 -10.32 -13.63 -22.43
C GLN A 31 -10.48 -12.56 -23.50
N MET A 32 -9.87 -11.42 -23.25
CA MET A 32 -9.65 -10.39 -24.26
C MET A 32 -8.61 -10.85 -25.26
N ASN A 33 -8.79 -10.48 -26.52
CA ASN A 33 -7.77 -10.74 -27.53
C ASN A 33 -6.59 -9.74 -27.41
N PRO A 34 -5.40 -10.09 -27.96
CA PRO A 34 -4.22 -9.22 -27.85
C PRO A 34 -4.44 -7.81 -28.42
N TYR A 35 -5.23 -7.67 -29.50
CA TYR A 35 -5.52 -6.36 -30.10
C TYR A 35 -6.32 -5.45 -29.18
N GLN A 36 -7.25 -6.01 -28.40
CA GLN A 36 -8.00 -5.23 -27.41
C GLN A 36 -7.08 -4.73 -26.28
N ILE A 37 -6.14 -5.57 -25.82
CA ILE A 37 -5.16 -5.21 -24.79
C ILE A 37 -4.24 -4.09 -25.28
N GLU A 38 -3.74 -4.22 -26.50
CA GLU A 38 -2.90 -3.19 -27.12
C GLU A 38 -3.67 -1.88 -27.30
N ALA A 39 -4.91 -1.94 -27.81
CA ALA A 39 -5.75 -0.76 -27.99
C ALA A 39 -6.00 0.00 -26.66
N ILE A 40 -6.25 -0.71 -25.57
CA ILE A 40 -6.37 -0.08 -24.23
C ILE A 40 -5.09 0.65 -23.87
N ALA A 41 -3.95 -0.01 -24.05
CA ALA A 41 -2.67 0.58 -23.69
C ALA A 41 -2.33 1.81 -24.56
N ASP A 42 -2.74 1.83 -25.82
CA ASP A 42 -2.56 2.97 -26.73
C ASP A 42 -3.46 4.14 -26.31
N THR A 43 -4.75 3.88 -26.08
CA THR A 43 -5.70 4.90 -25.60
C THR A 43 -5.21 5.57 -24.31
N ILE A 44 -4.74 4.78 -23.35
CA ILE A 44 -4.23 5.32 -22.08
C ILE A 44 -2.94 6.12 -22.31
N ALA A 45 -2.06 5.67 -23.21
CA ALA A 45 -0.84 6.39 -23.54
C ALA A 45 -1.15 7.77 -24.14
N GLU A 46 -2.12 7.86 -25.04
CA GLU A 46 -2.60 9.11 -25.63
C GLU A 46 -3.20 10.03 -24.55
N GLN A 47 -4.10 9.51 -23.72
CA GLN A 47 -4.71 10.28 -22.64
C GLN A 47 -3.67 10.85 -21.66
N VAL A 48 -2.68 10.05 -21.27
CA VAL A 48 -1.59 10.50 -20.36
C VAL A 48 -0.73 11.56 -21.02
N GLN A 49 -0.47 11.49 -22.33
CA GLN A 49 0.31 12.50 -23.06
C GLN A 49 -0.43 13.84 -23.19
N GLU A 50 -1.76 13.82 -23.26
CA GLU A 50 -2.59 15.03 -23.35
C GLU A 50 -2.77 15.74 -22.01
N MET A 51 -2.43 15.07 -20.88
CA MET A 51 -2.58 15.66 -19.56
C MET A 51 -1.53 16.74 -19.31
N PRO A 52 -1.94 17.92 -18.78
CA PRO A 52 -1.05 19.06 -18.56
C PRO A 52 -0.10 18.88 -17.37
N HIS A 53 -0.22 17.79 -16.62
CA HIS A 53 0.56 17.50 -15.41
C HIS A 53 0.95 16.03 -15.35
N ALA A 54 1.95 15.72 -14.54
CA ALA A 54 2.37 14.34 -14.30
C ALA A 54 1.28 13.53 -13.61
N VAL A 55 0.91 12.39 -14.21
CA VAL A 55 -0.19 11.53 -13.77
C VAL A 55 0.29 10.57 -12.69
N ASN A 56 -0.52 10.37 -11.65
CA ASN A 56 -0.25 9.41 -10.60
C ASN A 56 -0.48 7.98 -11.12
N VAL A 57 0.30 7.04 -10.61
CA VAL A 57 0.17 5.61 -10.97
C VAL A 57 -1.20 5.03 -10.60
N GLU A 58 -1.86 5.54 -9.57
CA GLU A 58 -3.21 5.08 -9.20
C GLU A 58 -4.25 5.54 -10.23
N ASP A 59 -4.16 6.79 -10.70
CA ASP A 59 -5.05 7.31 -11.74
C ASP A 59 -4.91 6.50 -13.04
N ILE A 60 -3.66 6.14 -13.41
CA ILE A 60 -3.41 5.26 -14.56
C ILE A 60 -4.07 3.89 -14.36
N GLN A 61 -4.03 3.32 -13.16
CA GLN A 61 -4.67 2.04 -12.88
C GLN A 61 -6.19 2.11 -12.95
N ASP A 62 -6.79 3.22 -12.51
CA ASP A 62 -8.23 3.46 -12.61
C ASP A 62 -8.66 3.61 -14.08
N MET A 63 -7.86 4.30 -14.90
CA MET A 63 -8.06 4.36 -16.34
C MET A 63 -8.01 2.96 -16.99
N VAL A 64 -7.06 2.12 -16.60
CA VAL A 64 -6.96 0.72 -17.09
C VAL A 64 -8.21 -0.07 -16.72
N GLU A 65 -8.68 0.01 -15.49
CA GLU A 65 -9.90 -0.69 -15.03
C GLU A 65 -11.12 -0.26 -15.85
N THR A 66 -11.30 1.05 -16.01
CA THR A 66 -12.41 1.62 -16.79
C THR A 66 -12.36 1.17 -18.24
N SER A 67 -11.20 1.25 -18.90
CA SER A 67 -11.04 0.87 -20.30
C SER A 67 -11.28 -0.63 -20.54
N ILE A 68 -10.87 -1.51 -19.60
CA ILE A 68 -11.17 -2.95 -19.67
C ILE A 68 -12.70 -3.16 -19.59
N MET A 69 -13.39 -2.45 -18.70
CA MET A 69 -14.85 -2.55 -18.54
C MET A 69 -15.60 -2.03 -19.77
N GLU A 70 -15.17 -0.91 -20.36
CA GLU A 70 -15.73 -0.34 -21.58
C GLU A 70 -15.63 -1.30 -22.78
N MET A 71 -14.53 -2.04 -22.87
CA MET A 71 -14.35 -3.12 -23.83
C MET A 71 -15.07 -4.43 -23.47
N ARG A 72 -15.95 -4.40 -22.46
CA ARG A 72 -16.73 -5.54 -21.96
C ARG A 72 -15.88 -6.72 -21.43
N GLY A 73 -14.63 -6.48 -21.08
CA GLY A 73 -13.73 -7.45 -20.45
C GLY A 73 -14.00 -7.62 -18.95
N TYR A 74 -15.26 -7.80 -18.51
CA TYR A 74 -15.66 -7.74 -17.10
C TYR A 74 -14.92 -8.74 -16.22
N GLU A 75 -14.68 -9.95 -16.69
CA GLU A 75 -13.94 -10.95 -15.90
C GLU A 75 -12.45 -10.62 -15.80
N VAL A 76 -11.89 -10.03 -16.86
CA VAL A 76 -10.50 -9.55 -16.85
C VAL A 76 -10.37 -8.36 -15.90
N ALA A 77 -11.32 -7.40 -15.94
CA ALA A 77 -11.37 -6.28 -15.00
C ALA A 77 -11.43 -6.79 -13.55
N GLN A 78 -12.30 -7.75 -13.26
CA GLN A 78 -12.43 -8.33 -11.92
C GLN A 78 -11.12 -8.98 -11.44
N LYS A 79 -10.39 -9.69 -12.33
CA LYS A 79 -9.08 -10.27 -11.99
C LYS A 79 -8.02 -9.19 -11.79
N TYR A 80 -8.06 -8.14 -12.60
CA TYR A 80 -7.16 -7.00 -12.50
C TYR A 80 -7.32 -6.25 -11.17
N VAL A 81 -8.55 -5.89 -10.78
CA VAL A 81 -8.87 -5.24 -9.50
C VAL A 81 -8.43 -6.10 -8.31
N ARG A 82 -8.76 -7.41 -8.33
CA ARG A 82 -8.33 -8.32 -7.27
C ARG A 82 -6.81 -8.46 -7.18
N TYR A 83 -6.11 -8.46 -8.29
CA TYR A 83 -4.64 -8.49 -8.31
C TYR A 83 -4.07 -7.19 -7.73
N ARG A 84 -4.58 -6.02 -8.14
CA ARG A 84 -4.22 -4.71 -7.62
C ARG A 84 -4.39 -4.66 -6.10
N TYR A 85 -5.55 -5.06 -5.60
CA TYR A 85 -5.84 -5.12 -4.16
C TYR A 85 -4.89 -6.04 -3.39
N ARG A 86 -4.63 -7.25 -3.89
CA ARG A 86 -3.68 -8.17 -3.26
C ARG A 86 -2.26 -7.60 -3.22
N ARG A 87 -1.84 -6.89 -4.26
CA ARG A 87 -0.53 -6.22 -4.28
C ARG A 87 -0.46 -5.07 -3.29
N GLU A 88 -1.54 -4.35 -3.11
CA GLU A 88 -1.65 -3.30 -2.11
C GLU A 88 -1.58 -3.89 -0.68
N LEU A 89 -2.37 -4.91 -0.38
CA LEU A 89 -2.30 -5.62 0.90
C LEU A 89 -0.89 -6.13 1.18
N LYS A 90 -0.25 -6.76 0.19
CA LYS A 90 1.12 -7.27 0.35
C LYS A 90 2.13 -6.15 0.61
N ARG A 91 1.95 -4.97 0.05
CA ARG A 91 2.82 -3.82 0.35
C ARG A 91 2.58 -3.29 1.77
N LYS A 92 1.30 -3.21 2.18
CA LYS A 92 0.93 -2.78 3.54
C LYS A 92 1.36 -3.80 4.60
N SER A 93 1.24 -5.10 4.33
CA SER A 93 1.67 -6.16 5.25
C SER A 93 3.20 -6.26 5.37
N ASN A 94 3.95 -5.95 4.33
CA ASN A 94 5.41 -6.04 4.38
C ASN A 94 6.06 -5.10 5.41
N THR A 95 5.42 -3.99 5.76
CA THR A 95 5.95 -3.08 6.80
C THR A 95 5.78 -3.67 8.20
N THR A 96 4.59 -4.19 8.51
CA THR A 96 4.29 -4.82 9.80
C THR A 96 5.03 -6.15 9.98
N ASP A 97 5.03 -7.00 8.95
CA ASP A 97 5.75 -8.28 8.97
C ASP A 97 7.25 -8.07 9.14
N ASN A 98 7.83 -7.08 8.47
CA ASN A 98 9.25 -6.74 8.63
C ASN A 98 9.55 -6.18 10.01
N GLY A 99 8.67 -5.36 10.59
CA GLY A 99 8.79 -4.88 11.96
C GLY A 99 8.79 -6.03 12.96
N ILE A 100 7.86 -6.97 12.83
CA ILE A 100 7.76 -8.15 13.67
C ILE A 100 9.00 -9.06 13.52
N LEU A 101 9.43 -9.33 12.29
CA LEU A 101 10.64 -10.14 12.03
C LEU A 101 11.88 -9.49 12.60
N ALA A 102 12.03 -8.16 12.45
CA ALA A 102 13.15 -7.42 13.04
C ALA A 102 13.17 -7.50 14.58
N LEU A 103 12.00 -7.54 15.22
CA LEU A 103 11.91 -7.77 16.67
C LEU A 103 12.34 -9.20 17.06
N LEU A 104 11.89 -10.20 16.30
CA LEU A 104 12.22 -11.61 16.55
C LEU A 104 13.72 -11.88 16.36
N ASP A 105 14.32 -11.25 15.35
CA ASP A 105 15.75 -11.39 15.03
C ASP A 105 16.66 -10.47 15.87
N HIS A 106 16.09 -9.68 16.79
CA HIS A 106 16.80 -8.70 17.64
C HIS A 106 17.60 -7.65 16.85
N ILE A 107 17.21 -7.33 15.62
CA ILE A 107 17.83 -6.33 14.74
C ILE A 107 17.07 -5.02 14.66
N ASN A 108 15.99 -4.84 15.43
CA ASN A 108 15.24 -3.61 15.48
C ASN A 108 16.05 -2.55 16.25
N GLU A 109 16.59 -1.57 15.51
CA GLU A 109 17.42 -0.50 16.07
C GLU A 109 16.67 0.42 17.02
N GLU A 110 15.38 0.69 16.72
CA GLU A 110 14.52 1.55 17.55
C GLU A 110 14.36 0.94 18.96
N VAL A 111 14.04 -0.34 19.03
CA VAL A 111 13.88 -1.08 20.30
C VAL A 111 15.20 -1.20 21.05
N ASN A 112 16.31 -1.40 20.34
CA ASN A 112 17.64 -1.53 20.95
C ASN A 112 18.19 -0.20 21.48
N GLN A 113 17.75 0.94 20.91
CA GLN A 113 18.16 2.29 21.33
C GLN A 113 17.23 2.89 22.38
N GLU A 114 16.02 2.40 22.50
CA GLU A 114 15.09 2.86 23.51
C GLU A 114 15.65 2.61 24.91
N ASN A 115 15.86 3.68 25.64
CA ASN A 115 16.33 3.64 27.03
C ASN A 115 15.17 3.23 27.96
N SER A 116 14.48 2.14 27.59
CA SER A 116 13.31 1.64 28.28
C SER A 116 13.72 0.54 29.26
N ASN A 117 12.99 0.42 30.36
CA ASN A 117 13.11 -0.68 31.30
C ASN A 117 12.69 -2.03 30.69
N LYS A 118 12.37 -2.04 29.40
CA LYS A 118 11.93 -3.21 28.66
C LYS A 118 13.14 -3.89 28.00
N ASN A 119 13.39 -5.14 28.38
CA ASN A 119 14.44 -5.96 27.76
C ASN A 119 13.85 -6.77 26.59
N PRO A 120 14.21 -6.49 25.32
CA PRO A 120 13.63 -7.15 24.14
C PRO A 120 13.92 -8.66 24.06
N VAL A 121 14.85 -9.17 24.86
CA VAL A 121 15.16 -10.61 24.94
C VAL A 121 14.11 -11.38 25.77
N ILE A 122 13.34 -10.69 26.63
CA ILE A 122 12.33 -11.33 27.47
C ILE A 122 11.04 -11.55 26.64
N ASN A 123 10.54 -12.78 26.64
CA ASN A 123 9.35 -13.18 25.84
C ASN A 123 8.11 -12.29 26.06
N SER A 124 7.85 -11.84 27.29
CA SER A 124 6.73 -10.96 27.58
C SER A 124 6.89 -9.59 26.93
N THR A 125 8.09 -9.02 27.01
CA THR A 125 8.45 -7.75 26.37
C THR A 125 8.38 -7.86 24.84
N GLN A 126 8.90 -8.95 24.29
CA GLN A 126 8.85 -9.20 22.85
C GLN A 126 7.39 -9.28 22.34
N ARG A 127 6.50 -9.95 23.10
CA ARG A 127 5.06 -9.98 22.76
C ARG A 127 4.42 -8.59 22.84
N ASP A 128 4.80 -7.77 23.79
CA ASP A 128 4.33 -6.39 23.94
C ASP A 128 4.72 -5.54 22.71
N TYR A 129 5.97 -5.60 22.30
CA TYR A 129 6.44 -4.95 21.06
C TYR A 129 5.72 -5.45 19.81
N MET A 130 5.50 -6.75 19.69
CA MET A 130 4.73 -7.32 18.56
C MET A 130 3.29 -6.80 18.56
N ALA A 131 2.65 -6.71 19.73
CA ALA A 131 1.32 -6.11 19.86
C ALA A 131 1.33 -4.63 19.46
N GLY A 132 2.37 -3.88 19.83
CA GLY A 132 2.60 -2.51 19.42
C GLY A 132 2.69 -2.35 17.90
N GLU A 133 3.47 -3.20 17.20
CA GLU A 133 3.57 -3.18 15.74
C GLU A 133 2.22 -3.45 15.06
N VAL A 134 1.45 -4.41 15.57
CA VAL A 134 0.09 -4.68 15.08
C VAL A 134 -0.84 -3.50 15.34
N SER A 135 -0.75 -2.87 16.51
CA SER A 135 -1.53 -1.68 16.87
C SER A 135 -1.20 -0.49 15.95
N LYS A 136 0.08 -0.22 15.69
CA LYS A 136 0.54 0.82 14.74
C LYS A 136 -0.06 0.61 13.35
N ASP A 137 0.00 -0.60 12.81
CA ASP A 137 -0.58 -0.93 11.50
C ASP A 137 -2.10 -0.74 11.50
N LEU A 138 -2.79 -1.26 12.50
CA LEU A 138 -4.24 -1.15 12.62
C LEU A 138 -4.67 0.33 12.75
N SER A 139 -3.96 1.10 13.58
CA SER A 139 -4.22 2.52 13.78
C SER A 139 -4.10 3.30 12.48
N LYS A 140 -3.03 3.12 11.74
CA LYS A 140 -2.78 3.80 10.47
C LYS A 140 -3.73 3.36 9.36
N ARG A 141 -4.07 2.08 9.29
CA ARG A 141 -4.84 1.51 8.18
C ARG A 141 -6.34 1.63 8.34
N VAL A 142 -6.85 1.66 9.57
CA VAL A 142 -8.29 1.50 9.85
C VAL A 142 -8.85 2.56 10.79
N LEU A 143 -8.10 2.95 11.83
CA LEU A 143 -8.67 3.76 12.92
C LEU A 143 -8.49 5.26 12.74
N LEU A 144 -7.40 5.69 12.12
CA LEU A 144 -7.10 7.09 11.87
C LEU A 144 -7.60 7.54 10.49
N PRO A 145 -8.08 8.79 10.35
CA PRO A 145 -8.34 9.39 9.05
C PRO A 145 -7.07 9.42 8.19
N GLU A 146 -7.22 9.19 6.88
CA GLU A 146 -6.09 9.12 5.94
C GLU A 146 -5.24 10.39 5.94
N GLU A 147 -5.87 11.56 6.08
CA GLU A 147 -5.19 12.86 6.18
C GLU A 147 -4.26 12.96 7.40
N ILE A 148 -4.65 12.39 8.53
CA ILE A 148 -3.83 12.36 9.76
C ILE A 148 -2.64 11.41 9.58
N VAL A 149 -2.89 10.24 9.00
CA VAL A 149 -1.83 9.26 8.70
C VAL A 149 -0.79 9.87 7.76
N ARG A 150 -1.26 10.52 6.68
CA ARG A 150 -0.37 11.18 5.72
C ARG A 150 0.44 12.30 6.37
N ALA A 151 -0.20 13.17 7.14
CA ALA A 151 0.48 14.26 7.83
C ALA A 151 1.55 13.75 8.83
N HIS A 152 1.29 12.62 9.49
CA HIS A 152 2.26 11.95 10.35
C HIS A 152 3.44 11.36 9.56
N GLU A 153 3.17 10.68 8.44
CA GLU A 153 4.21 10.06 7.59
C GLU A 153 5.09 11.10 6.86
N GLU A 154 4.50 12.25 6.51
CA GLU A 154 5.21 13.41 5.95
C GLU A 154 5.97 14.23 7.01
N GLY A 155 5.82 13.89 8.29
CA GLY A 155 6.48 14.60 9.40
C GLY A 155 5.91 15.98 9.71
N ILE A 156 4.70 16.31 9.21
CA ILE A 156 4.00 17.56 9.49
C ILE A 156 3.50 17.57 10.93
N ILE A 157 2.99 16.42 11.39
CA ILE A 157 2.58 16.19 12.78
C ILE A 157 3.23 14.91 13.30
N HIS A 158 3.34 14.80 14.63
CA HIS A 158 3.68 13.54 15.28
C HIS A 158 2.45 13.04 16.03
N PHE A 159 1.84 11.95 15.55
CA PHE A 159 0.79 11.25 16.28
C PHE A 159 1.44 10.29 17.27
N HIS A 160 1.38 10.63 18.54
CA HIS A 160 2.02 9.89 19.62
C HIS A 160 1.26 8.60 19.98
N ASP A 161 1.95 7.60 20.51
CA ASP A 161 1.38 6.35 21.06
C ASP A 161 0.48 5.57 20.07
N THR A 162 0.84 5.54 18.78
CA THR A 162 0.13 4.72 17.79
C THR A 162 0.13 3.24 18.12
N ASP A 163 1.12 2.78 18.87
CA ASP A 163 1.27 1.41 19.37
C ASP A 163 0.29 1.05 20.48
N TYR A 164 -0.24 2.04 21.21
CA TYR A 164 -1.26 1.89 22.27
C TYR A 164 -2.66 2.35 21.84
N PHE A 165 -2.76 3.14 20.78
CA PHE A 165 -4.01 3.80 20.36
C PHE A 165 -5.16 2.82 20.09
N ALA A 166 -4.90 1.65 19.50
CA ALA A 166 -5.93 0.66 19.23
C ALA A 166 -6.59 0.11 20.50
N GLN A 167 -5.86 0.05 21.59
CA GLN A 167 -6.34 -0.41 22.89
C GLN A 167 -6.97 0.71 23.72
N LYS A 168 -6.94 1.96 23.24
CA LYS A 168 -7.37 3.18 23.97
C LYS A 168 -6.61 3.38 25.28
N GLU A 169 -5.36 2.99 25.30
CA GLU A 169 -4.42 3.19 26.39
C GLU A 169 -3.44 4.31 26.04
N HIS A 170 -2.95 5.01 27.06
CA HIS A 170 -1.94 6.04 26.93
C HIS A 170 -0.68 5.61 27.66
N ASN A 171 0.46 5.80 27.00
CA ASN A 171 1.74 5.54 27.63
C ASN A 171 2.23 6.71 28.49
N CYS A 172 1.95 7.93 28.03
CA CYS A 172 2.33 9.17 28.74
C CYS A 172 1.23 10.21 28.64
N ASP A 173 0.80 10.75 29.78
CA ASP A 173 -0.07 11.93 29.85
C ASP A 173 0.75 13.15 30.24
N LEU A 174 0.83 14.15 29.36
CA LEU A 174 1.34 15.48 29.68
C LEU A 174 0.18 16.36 30.12
N ILE A 175 0.01 16.52 31.44
CA ILE A 175 -0.97 17.44 32.02
C ILE A 175 -0.24 18.76 32.27
N ASN A 176 -0.63 19.80 31.52
CA ASN A 176 -0.20 21.17 31.80
C ASN A 176 -1.18 21.77 32.82
N LEU A 177 -0.71 21.96 34.06
CA LEU A 177 -1.47 22.56 35.13
C LEU A 177 -1.38 24.09 35.10
#